data_6e88c74a128e29d4b7e1f08fc9650fe8
#
_entry.id   6e88c74a128e29d4b7e1f08fc9650fe8
#
_cell.length_a   1.000
_cell.length_b   1.000
_cell.length_c   1.000
_cell.angle_alpha   90.00
_cell.angle_beta   90.00
_cell.angle_gamma   90.00
#
_symmetry.space_group_name_H-M   'P 1'
#
loop_
_entity.id
_entity.type
_entity.pdbx_description
1 polymer ?
#
loop_
_entity_poly.entity_id
_entity_poly.type
_entity_poly.pdbx_seq_one_letter_code
_entity_poly.pdbx_strand_id
1 'polypeptide(L)'
;MRTKRKVNRIILLMFCYFVGLNAFAAGASTGLDQVLGPCIDDQTFAVAHLDITKLDFDAFVDKALSLASKHAEPDTAKDIQNHLKDFQAETRVEVESKDFLKAGGRDIFVVFSMYDFPYFFVAVPIHSASDQARLHQHIRKVVERDFHIGDKEIYVSDGLILVGLKRTIARLKTISPVQSQVLAAGFQACANTTAQVVLFPSSDQRRILAEMLPQISTESGKIQWTNLSKDLQWAALGLNGPPSISLSMTIQSPNAEGADRVLTFIENLYTLAGQNPQAREFMPKLDQVLKLLTPRKHGKRLLLQIDSAAADSLIGDFVAPSLLKARAKTRRYVCKTNLKGIGKALLIYANDYNDQFPPDLETLISKAEMPAKGLVCPASESRESYIYRGASITTSDTPWMIMVYEKLSNHGDGRNVLFLDSHVEWVPEERFQELIKRDNDYRREKGLPVLPAQ
;
A
#
# COMPACT_ATOMS: atom_id res chain seq x y z
N MET A 1 18.23 4.62 7.62
CA MET A 1 16.85 4.16 7.83
C MET A 1 15.76 5.18 7.47
N ARG A 2 15.93 6.48 7.69
CA ARG A 2 14.93 7.53 7.32
C ARG A 2 14.71 7.67 5.81
N THR A 3 15.71 7.46 4.98
CA THR A 3 15.64 7.61 3.51
C THR A 3 14.84 6.48 2.85
N LYS A 4 14.97 5.22 3.29
CA LYS A 4 14.17 4.09 2.77
C LYS A 4 12.68 4.23 3.09
N ARG A 5 12.30 4.81 4.24
CA ARG A 5 10.88 5.08 4.58
C ARG A 5 10.26 6.17 3.71
N LYS A 6 11.05 7.17 3.25
CA LYS A 6 10.56 8.25 2.39
C LYS A 6 10.39 7.79 0.94
N VAL A 7 11.31 6.98 0.41
CA VAL A 7 11.19 6.38 -0.94
C VAL A 7 9.99 5.43 -1.01
N ASN A 8 9.79 4.58 0.01
CA ASN A 8 8.60 3.74 0.10
C ASN A 8 7.29 4.54 0.23
N ARG A 9 7.31 5.73 0.86
CA ARG A 9 6.13 6.62 0.88
C ARG A 9 5.83 7.23 -0.49
N ILE A 10 6.84 7.59 -1.26
CA ILE A 10 6.65 8.14 -2.61
C ILE A 10 6.18 7.05 -3.57
N ILE A 11 6.73 5.84 -3.49
CA ILE A 11 6.26 4.68 -4.26
C ILE A 11 4.86 4.27 -3.80
N LEU A 12 4.56 4.31 -2.51
CA LEU A 12 3.24 4.03 -1.95
C LEU A 12 2.24 5.15 -2.29
N LEU A 13 2.65 6.42 -2.28
CA LEU A 13 1.85 7.55 -2.76
C LEU A 13 1.57 7.45 -4.25
N MET A 14 2.55 7.09 -5.08
CA MET A 14 2.33 6.82 -6.50
C MET A 14 1.46 5.58 -6.72
N PHE A 15 1.63 4.52 -5.91
CA PHE A 15 0.79 3.33 -5.98
C PHE A 15 -0.64 3.61 -5.47
N CYS A 16 -0.82 4.41 -4.43
CA CYS A 16 -2.14 4.92 -4.00
C CYS A 16 -2.74 5.90 -5.01
N TYR A 17 -1.91 6.69 -5.71
CA TYR A 17 -2.32 7.49 -6.86
C TYR A 17 -2.81 6.62 -8.02
N PHE A 18 -2.21 5.45 -8.23
CA PHE A 18 -2.62 4.51 -9.27
C PHE A 18 -3.88 3.71 -8.93
N VAL A 19 -4.22 3.53 -7.67
CA VAL A 19 -5.34 2.66 -7.23
C VAL A 19 -6.67 3.41 -7.08
N GLY A 20 -6.66 4.73 -7.09
CA GLY A 20 -7.89 5.49 -6.94
C GLY A 20 -8.10 6.55 -8.00
N LEU A 21 -9.08 6.40 -8.88
CA LEU A 21 -9.89 7.51 -9.45
C LEU A 21 -10.13 7.45 -10.99
N ASN A 22 -11.07 7.69 -11.53
CA ASN A 22 -12.42 7.91 -12.03
C ASN A 22 -12.67 8.32 -13.46
N ALA A 23 -13.90 8.20 -13.85
CA ALA A 23 -14.51 8.17 -15.16
C ALA A 23 -15.03 9.55 -15.66
N PHE A 24 -15.07 9.71 -16.91
CA PHE A 24 -15.94 10.29 -17.92
C PHE A 24 -15.27 11.34 -18.84
N ALA A 25 -15.03 10.96 -20.06
CA ALA A 25 -15.43 11.56 -21.32
C ALA A 25 -14.66 10.93 -22.49
N ALA A 26 -15.38 10.43 -23.47
CA ALA A 26 -14.83 9.85 -24.69
C ALA A 26 -14.06 10.90 -25.49
N GLY A 27 -12.73 10.75 -25.50
CA GLY A 27 -11.83 11.41 -26.43
C GLY A 27 -10.85 10.36 -26.93
N ALA A 28 -10.71 10.21 -28.23
CA ALA A 28 -9.83 9.24 -28.85
C ALA A 28 -8.42 9.38 -28.31
N SER A 29 -7.85 8.32 -27.75
CA SER A 29 -6.45 8.23 -27.31
C SER A 29 -5.48 8.08 -28.49
N THR A 30 -5.67 8.90 -29.52
CA THR A 30 -4.80 8.94 -30.69
C THR A 30 -3.63 9.85 -30.38
N GLY A 31 -2.44 9.29 -30.21
CA GLY A 31 -1.20 10.05 -30.19
C GLY A 31 -0.42 10.06 -28.88
N LEU A 32 -0.79 9.31 -27.84
CA LEU A 32 0.01 9.27 -26.59
C LEU A 32 1.43 8.74 -26.81
N ASP A 33 1.59 7.78 -27.71
CA ASP A 33 2.88 7.27 -28.17
C ASP A 33 3.69 8.33 -28.94
N GLN A 34 3.02 9.18 -29.75
CA GLN A 34 3.66 10.27 -30.49
C GLN A 34 4.15 11.37 -29.55
N VAL A 35 3.36 11.71 -28.52
CA VAL A 35 3.74 12.69 -27.50
C VAL A 35 5.01 12.28 -26.78
N LEU A 36 5.16 10.98 -26.48
CA LEU A 36 6.31 10.44 -25.77
C LEU A 36 7.50 10.11 -26.68
N GLY A 37 7.31 10.06 -27.99
CA GLY A 37 8.37 9.73 -28.93
C GLY A 37 9.72 10.38 -28.64
N PRO A 38 9.76 11.69 -28.33
CA PRO A 38 11.00 12.40 -28.01
C PRO A 38 11.77 11.90 -26.77
N CYS A 39 11.14 11.13 -25.89
CA CYS A 39 11.75 10.67 -24.64
C CYS A 39 11.75 9.14 -24.46
N ILE A 40 11.38 8.39 -25.49
CA ILE A 40 11.40 6.91 -25.50
C ILE A 40 12.62 6.41 -26.29
N ASP A 41 13.35 5.48 -25.73
CA ASP A 41 14.49 4.80 -26.33
C ASP A 41 14.42 3.26 -26.17
N ASP A 42 15.44 2.56 -26.64
CA ASP A 42 15.57 1.10 -26.55
C ASP A 42 15.73 0.59 -25.11
N GLN A 43 16.09 1.47 -24.17
CA GLN A 43 16.21 1.15 -22.75
C GLN A 43 14.89 1.29 -22.01
N THR A 44 13.88 1.93 -22.60
CA THR A 44 12.56 2.10 -22.02
C THR A 44 11.80 0.76 -22.05
N PHE A 45 11.30 0.33 -20.90
CA PHE A 45 10.59 -0.95 -20.79
C PHE A 45 9.15 -0.81 -20.25
N ALA A 46 8.81 0.34 -19.65
CA ALA A 46 7.47 0.58 -19.16
C ALA A 46 7.13 2.07 -19.19
N VAL A 47 5.86 2.36 -19.44
CA VAL A 47 5.27 3.69 -19.33
C VAL A 47 3.96 3.57 -18.57
N ALA A 48 3.79 4.43 -17.56
CA ALA A 48 2.52 4.65 -16.91
C ALA A 48 1.98 6.03 -17.34
N HIS A 49 0.69 6.12 -17.57
CA HIS A 49 -0.04 7.34 -17.91
C HIS A 49 -1.18 7.58 -16.95
N LEU A 50 -1.40 8.83 -16.59
CA LEU A 50 -2.53 9.26 -15.77
C LEU A 50 -3.18 10.49 -16.41
N ASP A 51 -4.46 10.36 -16.74
CA ASP A 51 -5.31 11.44 -17.22
C ASP A 51 -5.96 12.13 -16.01
N ILE A 52 -5.40 13.29 -15.61
CA ILE A 52 -5.86 14.05 -14.44
C ILE A 52 -7.27 14.61 -14.65
N THR A 53 -7.69 14.80 -15.90
CA THR A 53 -9.03 15.34 -16.20
C THR A 53 -10.15 14.38 -15.85
N LYS A 54 -9.83 13.09 -15.72
CA LYS A 54 -10.75 12.01 -15.35
C LYS A 54 -10.77 11.71 -13.86
N LEU A 55 -10.07 12.48 -13.04
CA LEU A 55 -10.04 12.27 -11.59
C LEU A 55 -11.24 12.95 -10.91
N ASP A 56 -12.04 12.15 -10.19
CA ASP A 56 -13.17 12.63 -9.37
C ASP A 56 -12.95 12.23 -7.91
N PHE A 57 -12.41 13.16 -7.12
CA PHE A 57 -12.08 12.93 -5.71
C PHE A 57 -13.32 12.77 -4.84
N ASP A 58 -14.40 13.47 -5.16
CA ASP A 58 -15.64 13.38 -4.39
C ASP A 58 -16.27 12.00 -4.57
N ALA A 59 -16.35 11.50 -5.81
CA ALA A 59 -16.82 10.15 -6.07
C ALA A 59 -15.92 9.06 -5.45
N PHE A 60 -14.62 9.31 -5.29
CA PHE A 60 -13.74 8.39 -4.56
C PHE A 60 -14.10 8.31 -3.08
N VAL A 61 -14.27 9.45 -2.44
CA VAL A 61 -14.65 9.51 -1.02
C VAL A 61 -16.00 8.86 -0.81
N ASP A 62 -16.99 9.20 -1.64
CA ASP A 62 -18.34 8.64 -1.58
C ASP A 62 -18.33 7.11 -1.75
N LYS A 63 -17.55 6.62 -2.71
CA LYS A 63 -17.39 5.18 -2.93
C LYS A 63 -16.72 4.48 -1.76
N ALA A 64 -15.65 5.04 -1.23
CA ALA A 64 -14.94 4.49 -0.08
C ALA A 64 -15.84 4.46 1.17
N LEU A 65 -16.63 5.52 1.41
CA LEU A 65 -17.60 5.58 2.51
C LEU A 65 -18.76 4.59 2.31
N SER A 66 -19.27 4.45 1.10
CA SER A 66 -20.31 3.47 0.77
C SER A 66 -19.83 2.04 1.03
N LEU A 67 -18.60 1.71 0.66
CA LEU A 67 -18.01 0.39 0.91
C LEU A 67 -17.76 0.18 2.42
N ALA A 68 -17.27 1.19 3.12
CA ALA A 68 -17.06 1.13 4.55
C ALA A 68 -18.38 0.89 5.31
N SER A 69 -19.44 1.62 4.97
CA SER A 69 -20.74 1.47 5.63
C SER A 69 -21.41 0.12 5.39
N LYS A 70 -21.11 -0.57 4.27
CA LYS A 70 -21.64 -1.90 3.97
C LYS A 70 -20.91 -3.04 4.69
N HIS A 71 -19.61 -2.88 4.95
CA HIS A 71 -18.74 -3.98 5.34
C HIS A 71 -18.05 -3.79 6.68
N ALA A 72 -18.22 -2.62 7.32
CA ALA A 72 -17.58 -2.29 8.59
C ALA A 72 -18.62 -1.96 9.66
N GLU A 73 -18.30 -2.26 10.91
CA GLU A 73 -19.05 -1.77 12.08
C GLU A 73 -19.08 -0.24 12.11
N PRO A 74 -20.12 0.41 12.69
CA PRO A 74 -20.29 1.86 12.66
C PRO A 74 -19.07 2.65 13.12
N ASP A 75 -18.39 2.21 14.17
CA ASP A 75 -17.18 2.88 14.69
C ASP A 75 -16.01 2.75 13.71
N THR A 76 -15.87 1.60 13.06
CA THR A 76 -14.84 1.39 12.03
C THR A 76 -15.12 2.21 10.77
N ALA A 77 -16.39 2.36 10.39
CA ALA A 77 -16.79 3.21 9.27
C ALA A 77 -16.44 4.69 9.54
N LYS A 78 -16.72 5.16 10.76
CA LYS A 78 -16.34 6.52 11.23
C LYS A 78 -14.82 6.72 11.22
N ASP A 79 -14.07 5.75 11.66
CA ASP A 79 -12.61 5.75 11.61
C ASP A 79 -12.08 5.86 10.18
N ILE A 80 -12.67 5.09 9.25
CA ILE A 80 -12.31 5.16 7.83
C ILE A 80 -12.59 6.56 7.29
N GLN A 81 -13.74 7.16 7.64
CA GLN A 81 -14.09 8.51 7.25
C GLN A 81 -13.07 9.55 7.75
N ASN A 82 -12.68 9.47 9.02
CA ASN A 82 -11.68 10.36 9.60
C ASN A 82 -10.32 10.21 8.90
N HIS A 83 -9.89 8.97 8.66
CA HIS A 83 -8.62 8.72 7.96
C HIS A 83 -8.63 9.18 6.50
N LEU A 84 -9.76 9.11 5.80
CA LEU A 84 -9.88 9.66 4.45
C LEU A 84 -9.74 11.18 4.47
N LYS A 85 -10.35 11.87 5.44
CA LYS A 85 -10.20 13.30 5.64
C LYS A 85 -8.76 13.70 5.95
N ASP A 86 -8.13 12.97 6.88
CA ASP A 86 -6.73 13.19 7.24
C ASP A 86 -5.80 12.95 6.04
N PHE A 87 -6.04 11.87 5.29
CA PHE A 87 -5.30 11.58 4.07
C PHE A 87 -5.44 12.68 3.02
N GLN A 88 -6.65 13.18 2.78
CA GLN A 88 -6.88 14.31 1.86
C GLN A 88 -6.15 15.57 2.32
N ALA A 89 -6.22 15.87 3.62
CA ALA A 89 -5.55 17.04 4.20
C ALA A 89 -4.01 16.92 4.15
N GLU A 90 -3.46 15.75 4.49
CA GLU A 90 -2.02 15.51 4.52
C GLU A 90 -1.40 15.42 3.11
N THR A 91 -2.10 14.79 2.16
CA THR A 91 -1.55 14.56 0.82
C THR A 91 -1.77 15.74 -0.12
N ARG A 92 -2.77 16.56 0.16
CA ARG A 92 -3.17 17.69 -0.71
C ARG A 92 -3.46 17.27 -2.17
N VAL A 93 -3.69 15.98 -2.42
CA VAL A 93 -3.82 15.41 -3.77
C VAL A 93 -4.89 16.12 -4.58
N GLU A 94 -6.05 16.37 -3.99
CA GLU A 94 -7.15 17.06 -4.65
C GLU A 94 -6.77 18.51 -5.03
N VAL A 95 -6.16 19.24 -4.09
CA VAL A 95 -5.73 20.64 -4.31
C VAL A 95 -4.67 20.69 -5.41
N GLU A 96 -3.67 19.82 -5.33
CA GLU A 96 -2.59 19.77 -6.31
C GLU A 96 -3.10 19.39 -7.71
N SER A 97 -4.05 18.45 -7.80
CA SER A 97 -4.67 18.09 -9.09
C SER A 97 -5.47 19.23 -9.68
N LYS A 98 -6.27 19.93 -8.87
CA LYS A 98 -7.00 21.14 -9.32
C LYS A 98 -6.05 22.26 -9.76
N ASP A 99 -4.96 22.46 -9.03
CA ASP A 99 -3.97 23.48 -9.37
C ASP A 99 -3.14 23.09 -10.62
N PHE A 100 -2.85 21.81 -10.81
CA PHE A 100 -2.25 21.27 -12.02
C PHE A 100 -3.14 21.51 -13.26
N LEU A 101 -4.43 21.22 -13.16
CA LEU A 101 -5.41 21.49 -14.23
C LEU A 101 -5.52 22.98 -14.54
N LYS A 102 -5.57 23.86 -13.53
CA LYS A 102 -5.57 25.33 -13.71
C LYS A 102 -4.29 25.84 -14.37
N ALA A 103 -3.17 25.17 -14.15
CA ALA A 103 -1.90 25.48 -14.79
C ALA A 103 -1.84 25.03 -16.25
N GLY A 104 -2.84 24.29 -16.75
CA GLY A 104 -2.93 23.78 -18.13
C GLY A 104 -2.43 22.33 -18.27
N GLY A 105 -2.11 21.66 -17.18
CA GLY A 105 -1.75 20.24 -17.18
C GLY A 105 -2.99 19.36 -17.37
N ARG A 106 -2.84 18.21 -18.03
CA ARG A 106 -3.89 17.20 -18.22
C ARG A 106 -3.37 15.80 -17.98
N ASP A 107 -2.23 15.48 -18.57
CA ASP A 107 -1.64 14.15 -18.60
C ASP A 107 -0.31 14.14 -17.85
N ILE A 108 -0.06 13.06 -17.12
CA ILE A 108 1.22 12.78 -16.49
C ILE A 108 1.69 11.42 -16.95
N PHE A 109 2.91 11.34 -17.47
CA PHE A 109 3.57 10.09 -17.80
C PHE A 109 4.71 9.82 -16.85
N VAL A 110 4.84 8.57 -16.42
CA VAL A 110 6.00 8.06 -15.67
C VAL A 110 6.69 7.03 -16.54
N VAL A 111 7.93 7.29 -16.89
CA VAL A 111 8.70 6.46 -17.83
C VAL A 111 9.79 5.72 -17.09
N PHE A 112 9.85 4.42 -17.28
CA PHE A 112 10.82 3.52 -16.67
C PHE A 112 11.80 3.04 -17.74
N SER A 113 13.08 3.29 -17.48
CA SER A 113 14.18 2.89 -18.34
C SER A 113 15.18 2.02 -17.56
N MET A 114 15.76 1.01 -18.17
CA MET A 114 16.80 0.20 -17.57
C MET A 114 18.04 1.02 -17.21
N TYR A 115 18.31 2.07 -17.97
CA TYR A 115 19.41 2.99 -17.68
C TYR A 115 19.25 3.71 -16.34
N ASP A 116 18.02 4.02 -15.97
CA ASP A 116 17.71 4.79 -14.77
C ASP A 116 17.28 3.93 -13.59
N PHE A 117 17.05 2.62 -13.79
CA PHE A 117 16.56 1.73 -12.75
C PHE A 117 17.42 1.78 -11.46
N PRO A 118 16.82 1.83 -10.27
CA PRO A 118 15.39 1.78 -9.93
C PRO A 118 14.64 3.12 -9.98
N TYR A 119 15.21 4.13 -10.59
CA TYR A 119 14.59 5.44 -10.75
C TYR A 119 13.75 5.50 -12.04
N PHE A 120 13.01 6.57 -12.19
CA PHE A 120 12.16 6.89 -13.32
C PHE A 120 12.25 8.39 -13.62
N PHE A 121 11.69 8.80 -14.73
CA PHE A 121 11.43 10.21 -14.98
C PHE A 121 9.96 10.45 -15.31
N VAL A 122 9.53 11.69 -15.16
CA VAL A 122 8.16 12.13 -15.43
C VAL A 122 8.17 13.03 -16.67
N ALA A 123 7.21 12.78 -17.55
CA ALA A 123 6.97 13.63 -18.70
C ALA A 123 5.54 14.19 -18.62
N VAL A 124 5.41 15.51 -18.77
CA VAL A 124 4.15 16.24 -18.72
C VAL A 124 3.98 17.00 -20.04
N PRO A 125 2.97 16.65 -20.86
CA PRO A 125 2.70 17.36 -22.11
C PRO A 125 2.25 18.80 -21.89
N ILE A 126 2.70 19.70 -22.76
CA ILE A 126 2.26 21.09 -22.85
C ILE A 126 1.22 21.15 -23.96
N HIS A 127 -0.06 21.24 -23.57
CA HIS A 127 -1.18 21.26 -24.53
C HIS A 127 -1.37 22.62 -25.21
N SER A 128 -0.89 23.69 -24.59
CA SER A 128 -0.91 25.04 -25.14
C SER A 128 0.36 25.81 -24.78
N ALA A 129 0.94 26.50 -25.72
CA ALA A 129 2.11 27.34 -25.49
C ALA A 129 1.86 28.41 -24.41
N SER A 130 0.61 28.89 -24.27
CA SER A 130 0.23 29.87 -23.25
C SER A 130 0.29 29.30 -21.81
N ASP A 131 0.25 27.97 -21.66
CA ASP A 131 0.24 27.31 -20.37
C ASP A 131 1.64 26.92 -19.89
N GLN A 132 2.61 26.87 -20.79
CA GLN A 132 3.97 26.38 -20.51
C GLN A 132 4.59 27.01 -19.26
N ALA A 133 4.56 28.35 -19.15
CA ALA A 133 5.18 29.04 -18.02
C ALA A 133 4.48 28.71 -16.68
N ARG A 134 3.16 28.69 -16.67
CA ARG A 134 2.34 28.37 -15.47
C ARG A 134 2.53 26.91 -15.04
N LEU A 135 2.48 25.98 -16.01
CA LEU A 135 2.67 24.56 -15.77
C LEU A 135 4.08 24.26 -15.27
N HIS A 136 5.10 24.84 -15.89
CA HIS A 136 6.49 24.73 -15.42
C HIS A 136 6.67 25.28 -14.00
N GLN A 137 6.08 26.43 -13.66
CA GLN A 137 6.14 26.99 -12.31
C GLN A 137 5.44 26.09 -11.29
N HIS A 138 4.27 25.54 -11.64
CA HIS A 138 3.55 24.61 -10.76
C HIS A 138 4.39 23.34 -10.51
N ILE A 139 4.88 22.70 -11.57
CA ILE A 139 5.73 21.48 -11.45
C ILE A 139 6.97 21.78 -10.61
N ARG A 140 7.62 22.92 -10.79
CA ARG A 140 8.78 23.31 -9.98
C ARG A 140 8.44 23.36 -8.49
N LYS A 141 7.34 23.99 -8.10
CA LYS A 141 6.89 24.04 -6.70
C LYS A 141 6.69 22.66 -6.11
N VAL A 142 6.01 21.76 -6.83
CA VAL A 142 5.77 20.38 -6.39
C VAL A 142 7.08 19.62 -6.26
N VAL A 143 7.97 19.73 -7.25
CA VAL A 143 9.26 19.03 -7.25
C VAL A 143 10.18 19.53 -6.13
N GLU A 144 10.23 20.82 -5.86
CA GLU A 144 11.05 21.41 -4.79
C GLU A 144 10.54 20.99 -3.41
N ARG A 145 9.22 20.92 -3.22
CA ARG A 145 8.60 20.56 -1.96
C ARG A 145 8.68 19.06 -1.65
N ASP A 146 8.34 18.20 -2.60
CA ASP A 146 8.04 16.79 -2.35
C ASP A 146 9.11 15.82 -2.85
N PHE A 147 9.85 16.20 -3.89
CA PHE A 147 10.89 15.34 -4.45
C PHE A 147 12.24 15.59 -3.78
N HIS A 148 12.55 14.81 -2.75
CA HIS A 148 13.83 14.87 -2.05
C HIS A 148 14.86 13.85 -2.60
N ILE A 149 14.76 13.50 -3.89
CA ILE A 149 15.67 12.54 -4.54
C ILE A 149 16.78 13.30 -5.24
N GLY A 150 18.00 13.19 -4.74
CA GLY A 150 19.26 13.49 -5.41
C GLY A 150 19.31 14.77 -6.23
N ASP A 151 20.17 14.74 -7.23
CA ASP A 151 20.42 15.83 -8.16
C ASP A 151 19.38 15.83 -9.29
N LYS A 152 18.26 16.52 -9.06
CA LYS A 152 17.10 16.58 -9.95
C LYS A 152 17.17 17.76 -10.91
N GLU A 153 16.62 17.60 -12.09
CA GLU A 153 16.49 18.63 -13.12
C GLU A 153 15.06 18.65 -13.69
N ILE A 154 14.59 19.86 -13.99
CA ILE A 154 13.38 20.09 -14.76
C ILE A 154 13.82 20.67 -16.10
N TYR A 155 13.46 20.01 -17.19
CA TYR A 155 13.83 20.39 -18.54
C TYR A 155 12.59 20.56 -19.41
N VAL A 156 12.52 21.65 -20.13
CA VAL A 156 11.45 21.90 -21.11
C VAL A 156 11.99 21.60 -22.49
N SER A 157 11.36 20.67 -23.16
CA SER A 157 11.62 20.31 -24.56
C SER A 157 10.36 20.53 -25.40
N ASP A 158 10.43 20.28 -26.69
CA ASP A 158 9.35 20.47 -27.65
C ASP A 158 8.02 19.83 -27.20
N GLY A 159 7.15 20.66 -26.62
CA GLY A 159 5.83 20.21 -26.12
C GLY A 159 5.82 19.40 -24.83
N LEU A 160 6.96 19.21 -24.13
CA LEU A 160 7.07 18.44 -22.91
C LEU A 160 7.80 19.16 -21.78
N ILE A 161 7.39 18.93 -20.55
CA ILE A 161 8.19 19.21 -19.34
C ILE A 161 8.66 17.87 -18.79
N LEU A 162 9.98 17.68 -18.73
CA LEU A 162 10.62 16.47 -18.22
C LEU A 162 11.16 16.73 -16.82
N VAL A 163 10.93 15.79 -15.89
CA VAL A 163 11.42 15.84 -14.51
C VAL A 163 12.15 14.55 -14.20
N GLY A 164 13.40 14.62 -13.84
CA GLY A 164 14.22 13.45 -13.55
C GLY A 164 15.54 13.77 -12.89
N LEU A 165 16.41 12.79 -12.75
CA LEU A 165 17.80 13.02 -12.33
C LEU A 165 18.55 13.77 -13.45
N LYS A 166 19.52 14.61 -13.10
CA LYS A 166 20.32 15.35 -14.09
C LYS A 166 20.95 14.43 -15.14
N ARG A 167 21.48 13.26 -14.72
CA ARG A 167 22.03 12.28 -15.66
C ARG A 167 20.99 11.77 -16.67
N THR A 168 19.75 11.52 -16.21
CA THR A 168 18.63 11.09 -17.04
C THR A 168 18.28 12.20 -18.03
N ILE A 169 18.13 13.42 -17.57
CA ILE A 169 17.81 14.57 -18.44
C ILE A 169 18.93 14.82 -19.44
N ALA A 170 20.20 14.73 -19.04
CA ALA A 170 21.34 14.87 -19.96
C ALA A 170 21.30 13.81 -21.07
N ARG A 171 20.95 12.54 -20.75
CA ARG A 171 20.75 11.49 -21.72
C ARG A 171 19.58 11.81 -22.68
N LEU A 172 18.42 12.19 -22.13
CA LEU A 172 17.22 12.49 -22.91
C LEU A 172 17.43 13.63 -23.94
N LYS A 173 18.33 14.56 -23.67
CA LYS A 173 18.72 15.62 -24.61
C LYS A 173 19.47 15.11 -25.86
N THR A 174 19.98 13.91 -25.82
CA THR A 174 20.87 13.32 -26.84
C THR A 174 20.31 12.08 -27.54
N ILE A 175 19.18 11.54 -27.04
CA ILE A 175 18.57 10.34 -27.66
C ILE A 175 17.89 10.70 -28.98
N SER A 176 17.88 9.74 -29.91
CA SER A 176 17.07 9.82 -31.11
C SER A 176 15.66 9.35 -30.79
N PRO A 177 14.62 10.12 -31.15
CA PRO A 177 13.23 9.75 -30.94
C PRO A 177 12.90 8.39 -31.57
N VAL A 178 12.22 7.50 -30.85
CA VAL A 178 11.79 6.21 -31.35
C VAL A 178 10.26 6.14 -31.33
N GLN A 179 9.67 5.86 -32.50
CA GLN A 179 8.26 5.49 -32.56
C GLN A 179 8.10 4.02 -32.20
N SER A 180 7.50 3.75 -31.05
CA SER A 180 7.25 2.38 -30.60
C SER A 180 5.85 1.93 -30.97
N GLN A 181 5.72 1.12 -32.03
CA GLN A 181 4.45 0.50 -32.40
C GLN A 181 3.88 -0.40 -31.27
N VAL A 182 4.76 -0.94 -30.44
CA VAL A 182 4.38 -1.78 -29.30
C VAL A 182 3.75 -0.91 -28.20
N LEU A 183 4.32 0.26 -27.92
CA LEU A 183 3.76 1.21 -26.96
C LEU A 183 2.38 1.72 -27.43
N ALA A 184 2.26 2.07 -28.72
CA ALA A 184 0.99 2.45 -29.33
C ALA A 184 -0.08 1.37 -29.20
N ALA A 185 0.27 0.11 -29.50
CA ALA A 185 -0.64 -1.01 -29.37
C ALA A 185 -1.05 -1.27 -27.92
N GLY A 186 -0.13 -1.07 -26.97
CA GLY A 186 -0.40 -1.16 -25.54
C GLY A 186 -1.41 -0.12 -25.06
N PHE A 187 -1.19 1.16 -25.40
CA PHE A 187 -2.13 2.23 -25.05
C PHE A 187 -3.49 2.04 -25.71
N GLN A 188 -3.52 1.58 -26.96
CA GLN A 188 -4.78 1.25 -27.63
C GLN A 188 -5.54 0.13 -26.93
N ALA A 189 -4.85 -0.88 -26.39
CA ALA A 189 -5.47 -2.01 -25.69
C ALA A 189 -6.13 -1.61 -24.36
N CYS A 190 -5.69 -0.51 -23.74
CA CYS A 190 -6.28 0.07 -22.53
C CYS A 190 -6.81 1.50 -22.75
N ALA A 191 -7.23 1.82 -23.97
CA ALA A 191 -7.75 3.13 -24.33
C ALA A 191 -8.97 3.51 -23.47
N ASN A 192 -9.17 4.82 -23.30
CA ASN A 192 -10.29 5.42 -22.56
C ASN A 192 -10.31 5.14 -21.04
N THR A 193 -9.24 4.64 -20.48
CA THR A 193 -9.10 4.50 -19.03
C THR A 193 -8.41 5.73 -18.40
N THR A 194 -8.66 5.93 -17.11
CA THR A 194 -8.08 7.04 -16.34
C THR A 194 -6.59 6.87 -16.11
N ALA A 195 -6.20 5.65 -15.74
CA ALA A 195 -4.80 5.27 -15.58
C ALA A 195 -4.47 4.10 -16.51
N GLN A 196 -3.27 4.15 -17.09
CA GLN A 196 -2.78 3.16 -18.02
C GLN A 196 -1.35 2.79 -17.67
N VAL A 197 -1.01 1.52 -17.78
CA VAL A 197 0.38 1.05 -17.67
C VAL A 197 0.67 0.14 -18.84
N VAL A 198 1.73 0.42 -19.58
CA VAL A 198 2.20 -0.42 -20.68
C VAL A 198 3.59 -0.91 -20.36
N LEU A 199 3.75 -2.22 -20.34
CA LEU A 199 5.02 -2.94 -20.20
C LEU A 199 5.41 -3.47 -21.59
N PHE A 200 6.60 -3.12 -22.08
CA PHE A 200 7.08 -3.53 -23.40
C PHE A 200 8.59 -3.78 -23.42
N PRO A 201 9.10 -4.63 -22.51
CA PRO A 201 10.52 -4.88 -22.41
C PRO A 201 11.07 -5.52 -23.70
N SER A 202 12.25 -5.11 -24.13
CA SER A 202 12.98 -5.73 -25.24
C SER A 202 13.32 -7.20 -24.94
N SER A 203 13.75 -7.97 -25.94
CA SER A 203 14.17 -9.37 -25.74
C SER A 203 15.29 -9.50 -24.71
N ASP A 204 16.27 -8.60 -24.76
CA ASP A 204 17.40 -8.60 -23.83
C ASP A 204 16.99 -8.21 -22.42
N GLN A 205 16.13 -7.20 -22.26
CA GLN A 205 15.57 -6.81 -20.97
C GLN A 205 14.77 -7.93 -20.34
N ARG A 206 13.94 -8.65 -21.11
CA ARG A 206 13.19 -9.82 -20.63
C ARG A 206 14.12 -10.94 -20.16
N ARG A 207 15.22 -11.18 -20.88
CA ARG A 207 16.22 -12.18 -20.50
C ARG A 207 16.89 -11.78 -19.18
N ILE A 208 17.36 -10.55 -19.05
CA ILE A 208 17.99 -10.04 -17.82
C ILE A 208 17.04 -10.18 -16.63
N LEU A 209 15.79 -9.76 -16.79
CA LEU A 209 14.78 -9.88 -15.73
C LEU A 209 14.55 -11.35 -15.31
N ALA A 210 14.49 -12.26 -16.28
CA ALA A 210 14.31 -13.69 -15.99
C ALA A 210 15.50 -14.32 -15.25
N GLU A 211 16.72 -13.83 -15.52
CA GLU A 211 17.93 -14.27 -14.84
C GLU A 211 18.05 -13.69 -13.41
N MET A 212 17.54 -12.47 -13.18
CA MET A 212 17.56 -11.82 -11.88
C MET A 212 16.47 -12.32 -10.92
N LEU A 213 15.38 -12.90 -11.43
CA LEU A 213 14.27 -13.36 -10.60
C LEU A 213 14.59 -14.75 -10.00
N PRO A 214 14.29 -14.94 -8.71
CA PRO A 214 14.56 -16.21 -8.04
C PRO A 214 13.70 -17.34 -8.63
N GLN A 215 14.29 -18.52 -8.81
CA GLN A 215 13.53 -19.72 -9.14
C GLN A 215 12.66 -20.10 -7.94
N ILE A 216 11.34 -20.20 -8.14
CA ILE A 216 10.41 -20.64 -7.12
C ILE A 216 10.11 -22.12 -7.36
N SER A 217 10.48 -22.97 -6.38
CA SER A 217 10.13 -24.39 -6.38
C SER A 217 8.78 -24.58 -5.72
N THR A 218 7.88 -25.31 -6.35
CA THR A 218 6.57 -25.71 -5.85
C THR A 218 6.46 -27.22 -5.84
N GLU A 219 5.50 -27.79 -5.12
CA GLU A 219 5.21 -29.23 -5.16
C GLU A 219 4.83 -29.71 -6.57
N SER A 220 4.22 -28.83 -7.37
CA SER A 220 3.82 -29.08 -8.77
C SER A 220 4.93 -28.80 -9.79
N GLY A 221 6.14 -28.39 -9.37
CA GLY A 221 7.26 -28.08 -10.25
C GLY A 221 7.95 -26.75 -9.94
N LYS A 222 8.89 -26.38 -10.82
CA LYS A 222 9.61 -25.10 -10.71
C LYS A 222 8.93 -24.06 -11.57
N ILE A 223 8.62 -22.90 -10.97
CA ILE A 223 8.21 -21.72 -11.74
C ILE A 223 9.45 -21.17 -12.45
N GLN A 224 9.45 -21.27 -13.76
CA GLN A 224 10.55 -20.82 -14.61
C GLN A 224 10.21 -19.48 -15.26
N TRP A 225 10.79 -18.41 -14.75
CA TRP A 225 10.65 -17.06 -15.32
C TRP A 225 11.20 -16.95 -16.75
N THR A 226 12.13 -17.83 -17.11
CA THR A 226 12.71 -17.92 -18.47
C THR A 226 11.66 -18.18 -19.53
N ASN A 227 10.59 -18.91 -19.22
CA ASN A 227 9.50 -19.14 -20.16
C ASN A 227 8.68 -17.85 -20.37
N LEU A 228 8.39 -17.13 -19.29
CA LEU A 228 7.68 -15.84 -19.39
C LEU A 228 8.46 -14.84 -20.25
N SER A 229 9.79 -14.81 -20.13
CA SER A 229 10.63 -13.87 -20.90
C SER A 229 10.55 -14.07 -22.42
N LYS A 230 10.29 -15.30 -22.88
CA LYS A 230 10.14 -15.63 -24.30
C LYS A 230 8.73 -15.33 -24.82
N ASP A 231 7.73 -15.53 -23.96
CA ASP A 231 6.33 -15.56 -24.37
C ASP A 231 5.57 -14.25 -24.09
N LEU A 232 6.15 -13.32 -23.31
CA LEU A 232 5.62 -11.99 -23.07
C LEU A 232 6.22 -10.99 -24.06
N GLN A 233 5.45 -10.48 -25.01
CA GLN A 233 5.90 -9.36 -25.85
C GLN A 233 5.65 -8.02 -25.20
N TRP A 234 4.41 -7.81 -24.76
CA TRP A 234 4.01 -6.63 -23.99
C TRP A 234 2.76 -6.95 -23.17
N ALA A 235 2.53 -6.12 -22.17
CA ALA A 235 1.29 -6.14 -21.38
C ALA A 235 0.79 -4.71 -21.18
N ALA A 236 -0.52 -4.54 -21.18
CA ALA A 236 -1.19 -3.27 -20.91
C ALA A 236 -2.25 -3.47 -19.84
N LEU A 237 -2.31 -2.51 -18.91
CA LEU A 237 -3.28 -2.44 -17.84
C LEU A 237 -3.99 -1.09 -17.91
N GLY A 238 -5.31 -1.09 -17.95
CA GLY A 238 -6.14 0.10 -17.88
C GLY A 238 -7.02 0.06 -16.64
N LEU A 239 -7.11 1.18 -15.93
CA LEU A 239 -7.91 1.31 -14.71
C LEU A 239 -8.79 2.55 -14.81
N ASN A 240 -10.08 2.37 -14.54
CA ASN A 240 -10.99 3.46 -14.19
C ASN A 240 -11.31 3.39 -12.70
N GLY A 241 -11.46 4.54 -12.10
CA GLY A 241 -11.87 4.61 -10.72
C GLY A 241 -13.37 4.91 -10.56
N PRO A 242 -13.83 5.31 -9.34
CA PRO A 242 -15.21 5.70 -9.09
C PRO A 242 -15.71 6.86 -9.96
N PRO A 243 -17.01 6.97 -10.25
CA PRO A 243 -18.09 6.12 -9.77
C PRO A 243 -18.08 4.71 -10.37
N SER A 244 -17.42 4.48 -11.51
CA SER A 244 -17.44 3.20 -12.26
C SER A 244 -16.07 2.56 -12.29
N ILE A 245 -15.67 1.94 -11.17
CA ILE A 245 -14.38 1.25 -11.08
C ILE A 245 -14.36 0.11 -12.10
N SER A 246 -13.32 0.06 -12.92
CA SER A 246 -13.13 -1.05 -13.86
C SER A 246 -11.64 -1.28 -14.11
N LEU A 247 -11.30 -2.53 -14.45
CA LEU A 247 -9.94 -2.94 -14.77
C LEU A 247 -9.96 -3.69 -16.11
N SER A 248 -9.03 -3.33 -16.98
CA SER A 248 -8.74 -4.08 -18.20
C SER A 248 -7.26 -4.45 -18.24
N MET A 249 -6.96 -5.68 -18.63
CA MET A 249 -5.58 -6.13 -18.83
C MET A 249 -5.51 -6.89 -20.14
N THR A 250 -4.48 -6.59 -20.92
CA THR A 250 -4.12 -7.33 -22.13
C THR A 250 -2.66 -7.77 -22.03
N ILE A 251 -2.41 -9.05 -22.22
CA ILE A 251 -1.06 -9.59 -22.37
C ILE A 251 -0.93 -10.11 -23.80
N GLN A 252 0.09 -9.68 -24.52
CA GLN A 252 0.38 -10.07 -25.88
C GLN A 252 1.54 -11.05 -25.91
N SER A 253 1.33 -12.20 -26.52
CA SER A 253 2.35 -13.21 -26.77
C SER A 253 2.71 -13.26 -28.29
N PRO A 254 3.86 -13.86 -28.67
CA PRO A 254 4.25 -13.97 -30.07
C PRO A 254 3.28 -14.84 -30.89
N ASN A 255 2.73 -15.89 -30.29
CA ASN A 255 1.79 -16.83 -30.89
C ASN A 255 0.81 -17.39 -29.87
N ALA A 256 -0.10 -18.27 -30.28
CA ALA A 256 -1.13 -18.85 -29.44
C ALA A 256 -0.55 -19.80 -28.38
N GLU A 257 0.50 -20.56 -28.70
CA GLU A 257 1.18 -21.46 -27.78
C GLU A 257 1.93 -20.67 -26.68
N GLY A 258 2.50 -19.51 -27.04
CA GLY A 258 3.09 -18.59 -26.08
C GLY A 258 2.04 -18.06 -25.07
N ALA A 259 0.84 -17.72 -25.57
CA ALA A 259 -0.26 -17.30 -24.70
C ALA A 259 -0.69 -18.43 -23.75
N ASP A 260 -0.72 -19.70 -24.20
CA ASP A 260 -1.03 -20.85 -23.33
C ASP A 260 0.02 -20.99 -22.21
N ARG A 261 1.31 -20.88 -22.54
CA ARG A 261 2.37 -20.96 -21.53
C ARG A 261 2.30 -19.80 -20.51
N VAL A 262 1.98 -18.59 -20.95
CA VAL A 262 1.77 -17.45 -20.04
C VAL A 262 0.54 -17.67 -19.15
N LEU A 263 -0.56 -18.19 -19.69
CA LEU A 263 -1.74 -18.52 -18.91
C LEU A 263 -1.43 -19.58 -17.84
N THR A 264 -0.80 -20.69 -18.24
CA THR A 264 -0.36 -21.74 -17.31
C THR A 264 0.58 -21.19 -16.23
N PHE A 265 1.48 -20.28 -16.59
CA PHE A 265 2.34 -19.62 -15.62
C PHE A 265 1.54 -18.82 -14.57
N ILE A 266 0.51 -18.05 -15.01
CA ILE A 266 -0.39 -17.29 -14.11
C ILE A 266 -1.16 -18.26 -13.20
N GLU A 267 -1.71 -19.34 -13.73
CA GLU A 267 -2.44 -20.35 -12.97
C GLU A 267 -1.56 -21.04 -11.92
N ASN A 268 -0.31 -21.32 -12.25
CA ASN A 268 0.67 -21.87 -11.30
C ASN A 268 0.98 -20.88 -10.17
N LEU A 269 1.13 -19.58 -10.48
CA LEU A 269 1.28 -18.54 -9.45
C LEU A 269 0.05 -18.45 -8.54
N TYR A 270 -1.14 -18.57 -9.09
CA TYR A 270 -2.39 -18.56 -8.32
C TYR A 270 -2.52 -19.79 -7.43
N THR A 271 -2.13 -20.96 -7.93
CA THR A 271 -2.07 -22.20 -7.14
C THR A 271 -1.13 -22.03 -5.95
N LEU A 272 0.07 -21.48 -6.19
CA LEU A 272 1.03 -21.20 -5.12
C LEU A 272 0.48 -20.18 -4.09
N ALA A 273 -0.14 -19.11 -4.56
CA ALA A 273 -0.77 -18.12 -3.68
C ALA A 273 -1.90 -18.75 -2.85
N GLY A 274 -2.71 -19.62 -3.49
CA GLY A 274 -3.81 -20.36 -2.83
C GLY A 274 -3.32 -21.37 -1.78
N GLN A 275 -2.11 -21.91 -1.91
CA GLN A 275 -1.52 -22.81 -0.93
C GLN A 275 -0.89 -22.10 0.28
N ASN A 276 -0.70 -20.78 0.21
CA ASN A 276 -0.10 -20.00 1.29
C ASN A 276 -1.08 -19.81 2.47
N PRO A 277 -0.81 -20.38 3.66
CA PRO A 277 -1.72 -20.28 4.80
C PRO A 277 -1.92 -18.83 5.27
N GLN A 278 -0.89 -17.99 5.19
CA GLN A 278 -0.98 -16.59 5.57
C GLN A 278 -1.88 -15.80 4.61
N ALA A 279 -1.78 -16.07 3.30
CA ALA A 279 -2.65 -15.46 2.31
C ALA A 279 -4.12 -15.84 2.55
N ARG A 280 -4.40 -17.11 2.87
CA ARG A 280 -5.76 -17.60 3.21
C ARG A 280 -6.27 -17.05 4.55
N GLU A 281 -5.40 -16.85 5.52
CA GLU A 281 -5.77 -16.19 6.79
C GLU A 281 -6.26 -14.77 6.56
N PHE A 282 -5.56 -14.01 5.69
CA PHE A 282 -5.95 -12.64 5.35
C PHE A 282 -7.15 -12.56 4.42
N MET A 283 -7.24 -13.48 3.46
CA MET A 283 -8.28 -13.52 2.43
C MET A 283 -8.90 -14.92 2.34
N PRO A 284 -9.88 -15.25 3.21
CA PRO A 284 -10.48 -16.59 3.26
C PRO A 284 -11.11 -17.06 1.93
N LYS A 285 -11.56 -16.11 1.09
CA LYS A 285 -12.14 -16.38 -0.23
C LYS A 285 -11.15 -16.15 -1.38
N LEU A 286 -9.85 -16.33 -1.13
CA LEU A 286 -8.78 -16.08 -2.10
C LEU A 286 -9.01 -16.78 -3.44
N ASP A 287 -9.50 -18.02 -3.44
CA ASP A 287 -9.74 -18.79 -4.67
C ASP A 287 -10.78 -18.11 -5.58
N GLN A 288 -11.80 -17.46 -5.02
CA GLN A 288 -12.79 -16.69 -5.78
C GLN A 288 -12.17 -15.45 -6.41
N VAL A 289 -11.32 -14.75 -5.68
CA VAL A 289 -10.57 -13.59 -6.18
C VAL A 289 -9.65 -14.00 -7.33
N LEU A 290 -8.86 -15.07 -7.15
CA LEU A 290 -7.94 -15.56 -8.17
C LEU A 290 -8.68 -15.99 -9.44
N LYS A 291 -9.85 -16.61 -9.30
CA LYS A 291 -10.71 -16.97 -10.42
C LYS A 291 -11.20 -15.73 -11.19
N LEU A 292 -11.59 -14.67 -10.50
CA LEU A 292 -11.99 -13.39 -11.12
C LEU A 292 -10.84 -12.71 -11.85
N LEU A 293 -9.59 -12.88 -11.34
CA LEU A 293 -8.39 -12.31 -11.92
C LEU A 293 -7.73 -13.20 -12.99
N THR A 294 -8.30 -14.35 -13.31
CA THR A 294 -7.76 -15.24 -14.35
C THR A 294 -8.13 -14.70 -15.74
N PRO A 295 -7.15 -14.36 -16.58
CA PRO A 295 -7.42 -13.83 -17.90
C PRO A 295 -7.93 -14.94 -18.86
N ARG A 296 -8.68 -14.52 -19.86
CA ARG A 296 -9.21 -15.40 -20.92
C ARG A 296 -8.31 -15.33 -22.15
N LYS A 297 -8.01 -16.49 -22.75
CA LYS A 297 -7.23 -16.55 -23.98
C LYS A 297 -8.07 -16.18 -25.20
N HIS A 298 -7.49 -15.32 -26.04
CA HIS A 298 -8.01 -14.93 -27.36
C HIS A 298 -6.88 -14.96 -28.39
N GLY A 299 -6.72 -16.09 -29.07
CA GLY A 299 -5.60 -16.30 -29.99
C GLY A 299 -4.24 -16.16 -29.28
N LYS A 300 -3.44 -15.18 -29.67
CA LYS A 300 -2.14 -14.85 -29.05
C LYS A 300 -2.22 -13.82 -27.93
N ARG A 301 -3.43 -13.48 -27.45
CA ARG A 301 -3.65 -12.53 -26.35
C ARG A 301 -4.32 -13.21 -25.17
N LEU A 302 -3.99 -12.71 -23.97
CA LEU A 302 -4.76 -12.95 -22.76
C LEU A 302 -5.47 -11.66 -22.38
N LEU A 303 -6.76 -11.74 -22.14
CA LEU A 303 -7.62 -10.60 -21.83
C LEU A 303 -8.27 -10.79 -20.46
N LEU A 304 -8.20 -9.79 -19.62
CA LEU A 304 -8.97 -9.70 -18.38
C LEU A 304 -9.79 -8.42 -18.43
N GLN A 305 -11.07 -8.54 -18.13
CA GLN A 305 -11.94 -7.39 -17.93
C GLN A 305 -12.74 -7.58 -16.65
N ILE A 306 -12.65 -6.60 -15.77
CA ILE A 306 -13.44 -6.48 -14.55
C ILE A 306 -14.26 -5.21 -14.70
N ASP A 307 -15.55 -5.38 -14.89
CA ASP A 307 -16.49 -4.25 -14.96
C ASP A 307 -16.78 -3.67 -13.56
N SER A 308 -17.57 -2.61 -13.51
CA SER A 308 -17.84 -1.92 -12.25
C SER A 308 -18.55 -2.80 -11.23
N ALA A 309 -19.46 -3.68 -11.66
CA ALA A 309 -20.18 -4.56 -10.74
C ALA A 309 -19.25 -5.62 -10.13
N ALA A 310 -18.38 -6.23 -10.95
CA ALA A 310 -17.40 -7.19 -10.50
C ALA A 310 -16.32 -6.53 -9.63
N ALA A 311 -15.91 -5.30 -9.96
CA ALA A 311 -14.97 -4.53 -9.16
C ALA A 311 -15.53 -4.16 -7.79
N ASP A 312 -16.79 -3.74 -7.72
CA ASP A 312 -17.49 -3.44 -6.47
C ASP A 312 -17.59 -4.68 -5.56
N SER A 313 -17.96 -5.82 -6.14
CA SER A 313 -17.96 -7.09 -5.40
C SER A 313 -16.56 -7.49 -4.95
N LEU A 314 -15.55 -7.36 -5.82
CA LEU A 314 -14.16 -7.66 -5.47
C LEU A 314 -13.67 -6.81 -4.30
N ILE A 315 -13.92 -5.50 -4.35
CA ILE A 315 -13.49 -4.57 -3.30
C ILE A 315 -14.32 -4.79 -2.03
N GLY A 316 -15.64 -4.84 -2.14
CA GLY A 316 -16.55 -4.93 -1.00
C GLY A 316 -16.50 -6.28 -0.29
N ASP A 317 -16.57 -7.39 -1.04
CA ASP A 317 -16.70 -8.71 -0.45
C ASP A 317 -15.36 -9.35 -0.07
N PHE A 318 -14.24 -8.88 -0.66
CA PHE A 318 -12.94 -9.50 -0.47
C PHE A 318 -11.88 -8.55 0.04
N VAL A 319 -11.66 -7.40 -0.61
CA VAL A 319 -10.55 -6.50 -0.29
C VAL A 319 -10.83 -5.72 1.00
N ALA A 320 -12.00 -5.11 1.14
CA ALA A 320 -12.33 -4.29 2.30
C ALA A 320 -12.31 -5.09 3.62
N PRO A 321 -12.95 -6.28 3.73
CA PRO A 321 -12.87 -7.10 4.94
C PRO A 321 -11.44 -7.53 5.28
N SER A 322 -10.62 -7.85 4.27
CA SER A 322 -9.23 -8.24 4.45
C SER A 322 -8.37 -7.09 4.98
N LEU A 323 -8.57 -5.88 4.46
CA LEU A 323 -7.89 -4.67 4.94
C LEU A 323 -8.30 -4.32 6.37
N LEU A 324 -9.59 -4.42 6.70
CA LEU A 324 -10.08 -4.20 8.07
C LEU A 324 -9.47 -5.19 9.05
N LYS A 325 -9.41 -6.47 8.69
CA LYS A 325 -8.75 -7.52 9.49
C LYS A 325 -7.26 -7.24 9.68
N ALA A 326 -6.56 -6.86 8.60
CA ALA A 326 -5.15 -6.50 8.66
C ALA A 326 -4.90 -5.29 9.57
N ARG A 327 -5.76 -4.27 9.49
CA ARG A 327 -5.71 -3.08 10.35
C ARG A 327 -5.93 -3.42 11.82
N ALA A 328 -6.94 -4.23 12.13
CA ALA A 328 -7.18 -4.71 13.50
C ALA A 328 -5.95 -5.45 14.05
N LYS A 329 -5.36 -6.36 13.26
CA LYS A 329 -4.13 -7.09 13.63
C LYS A 329 -2.95 -6.14 13.87
N THR A 330 -2.78 -5.11 13.03
CA THR A 330 -1.74 -4.09 13.19
C THR A 330 -1.93 -3.27 14.47
N ARG A 331 -3.16 -2.83 14.77
CA ARG A 331 -3.48 -2.12 16.03
C ARG A 331 -3.13 -2.97 17.25
N ARG A 332 -3.49 -4.27 17.27
CA ARG A 332 -3.09 -5.21 18.33
C ARG A 332 -1.57 -5.29 18.50
N TYR A 333 -0.84 -5.29 17.37
CA TYR A 333 0.63 -5.35 17.39
C TYR A 333 1.26 -4.08 17.96
N VAL A 334 0.70 -2.90 17.65
CA VAL A 334 1.13 -1.63 18.23
C VAL A 334 0.88 -1.63 19.74
N CYS A 335 -0.29 -2.07 20.20
CA CYS A 335 -0.59 -2.20 21.62
C CYS A 335 0.34 -3.18 22.33
N LYS A 336 0.63 -4.34 21.71
CA LYS A 336 1.64 -5.27 22.22
C LYS A 336 3.01 -4.61 22.39
N THR A 337 3.40 -3.75 21.44
CA THR A 337 4.67 -3.00 21.49
C THR A 337 4.64 -1.94 22.59
N ASN A 338 3.50 -1.26 22.78
CA ASN A 338 3.31 -0.32 23.87
C ASN A 338 3.46 -1.02 25.24
N LEU A 339 2.78 -2.16 25.43
CA LEU A 339 2.91 -2.95 26.67
C LEU A 339 4.34 -3.44 26.92
N LYS A 340 5.10 -3.83 25.88
CA LYS A 340 6.53 -4.11 26.02
C LYS A 340 7.31 -2.89 26.46
N GLY A 341 6.95 -1.70 25.97
CA GLY A 341 7.54 -0.43 26.42
C GLY A 341 7.23 -0.14 27.89
N ILE A 342 5.97 -0.34 28.29
CA ILE A 342 5.53 -0.23 29.69
C ILE A 342 6.32 -1.21 30.57
N GLY A 343 6.44 -2.47 30.18
CA GLY A 343 7.19 -3.50 30.92
C GLY A 343 8.66 -3.11 31.16
N LYS A 344 9.32 -2.57 30.12
CA LYS A 344 10.69 -2.04 30.27
C LYS A 344 10.75 -0.86 31.24
N ALA A 345 9.82 0.08 31.14
CA ALA A 345 9.76 1.24 32.03
C ALA A 345 9.47 0.83 33.48
N LEU A 346 8.62 -0.17 33.69
CA LEU A 346 8.35 -0.75 35.02
C LEU A 346 9.62 -1.34 35.64
N LEU A 347 10.39 -2.11 34.87
CA LEU A 347 11.65 -2.69 35.37
C LEU A 347 12.72 -1.63 35.65
N ILE A 348 12.81 -0.59 34.83
CA ILE A 348 13.72 0.54 35.06
C ILE A 348 13.33 1.22 36.39
N TYR A 349 12.05 1.51 36.57
CA TYR A 349 11.57 2.09 37.82
C TYR A 349 11.88 1.21 39.01
N ALA A 350 11.58 -0.08 38.98
CA ALA A 350 11.82 -1.00 40.08
C ALA A 350 13.32 -1.07 40.47
N ASN A 351 14.21 -1.06 39.47
CA ASN A 351 15.66 -1.03 39.71
C ASN A 351 16.10 0.21 40.52
N ASP A 352 15.45 1.36 40.31
CA ASP A 352 15.79 2.63 40.96
C ASP A 352 15.05 2.80 42.30
N TYR A 353 13.99 2.00 42.59
CA TYR A 353 13.10 2.13 43.74
C TYR A 353 13.01 0.84 44.59
N ASN A 354 14.15 0.19 44.87
CA ASN A 354 14.27 -0.97 45.79
C ASN A 354 13.31 -2.14 45.35
N ASP A 355 13.35 -2.50 44.10
CA ASP A 355 12.56 -3.60 43.52
C ASP A 355 11.04 -3.40 43.57
N GLN A 356 10.54 -2.22 43.90
CA GLN A 356 9.13 -1.90 43.96
C GLN A 356 8.62 -1.29 42.67
N PHE A 357 7.44 -1.70 42.22
CA PHE A 357 6.80 -1.11 41.07
C PHE A 357 6.04 0.19 41.45
N PRO A 358 5.81 1.11 40.48
CA PRO A 358 5.18 2.40 40.73
C PRO A 358 3.72 2.24 41.18
N PRO A 359 3.15 3.26 41.85
CA PRO A 359 1.74 3.21 42.28
C PRO A 359 0.76 3.27 41.11
N ASP A 360 1.15 3.86 39.97
CA ASP A 360 0.36 4.05 38.77
C ASP A 360 1.25 4.13 37.52
N LEU A 361 0.61 4.07 36.32
CA LEU A 361 1.34 4.14 35.05
C LEU A 361 1.82 5.56 34.70
N GLU A 362 1.15 6.61 35.18
CA GLU A 362 1.52 8.00 34.94
C GLU A 362 2.88 8.33 35.58
N THR A 363 3.21 7.67 36.67
CA THR A 363 4.52 7.78 37.33
C THR A 363 5.67 7.40 36.40
N LEU A 364 5.47 6.49 35.44
CA LEU A 364 6.47 6.09 34.46
C LEU A 364 6.84 7.22 33.48
N ILE A 365 5.93 8.13 33.20
CA ILE A 365 6.18 9.28 32.32
C ILE A 365 7.24 10.18 32.94
N SER A 366 7.12 10.46 34.23
CA SER A 366 7.99 11.39 34.96
C SER A 366 9.26 10.75 35.52
N LYS A 367 9.23 9.47 35.85
CA LYS A 367 10.31 8.76 36.57
C LYS A 367 11.09 7.78 35.73
N ALA A 368 10.52 7.27 34.62
CA ALA A 368 11.18 6.34 33.70
C ALA A 368 11.22 6.88 32.25
N GLU A 369 11.02 8.21 32.06
CA GLU A 369 11.06 8.91 30.77
C GLU A 369 10.20 8.26 29.68
N MET A 370 9.10 7.60 30.07
CA MET A 370 8.23 6.92 29.12
C MET A 370 7.39 7.96 28.35
N PRO A 371 7.32 7.88 27.00
CA PRO A 371 6.46 8.76 26.23
C PRO A 371 4.97 8.53 26.56
N ALA A 372 4.23 9.58 26.88
CA ALA A 372 2.79 9.52 27.25
C ALA A 372 1.92 8.80 26.18
N LYS A 373 2.28 8.90 24.88
CA LYS A 373 1.60 8.18 23.79
C LYS A 373 1.71 6.65 23.90
N GLY A 374 2.69 6.13 24.65
CA GLY A 374 2.83 4.69 24.90
C GLY A 374 1.78 4.14 25.87
N LEU A 375 1.07 5.03 26.59
CA LEU A 375 -0.05 4.67 27.47
C LEU A 375 -1.41 4.71 26.77
N VAL A 376 -1.45 4.93 25.45
CA VAL A 376 -2.69 5.03 24.66
C VAL A 376 -2.77 3.90 23.67
N CYS A 377 -3.90 3.17 23.66
CA CYS A 377 -4.17 2.19 22.62
C CYS A 377 -4.62 2.89 21.34
N PRO A 378 -4.00 2.60 20.17
CA PRO A 378 -4.41 3.21 18.90
C PRO A 378 -5.80 2.77 18.43
N ALA A 379 -6.44 1.81 19.10
CA ALA A 379 -7.81 1.41 18.80
C ALA A 379 -8.86 2.19 19.60
N SER A 380 -8.53 2.69 20.80
CA SER A 380 -9.47 3.42 21.67
C SER A 380 -9.20 4.92 21.76
N GLU A 381 -7.99 5.37 21.40
CA GLU A 381 -7.52 6.77 21.55
C GLU A 381 -7.68 7.34 22.99
N SER A 382 -8.00 6.48 23.94
CA SER A 382 -8.21 6.85 25.34
C SER A 382 -6.95 6.64 26.17
N ARG A 383 -6.66 7.58 27.09
CA ARG A 383 -5.59 7.41 28.08
C ARG A 383 -5.87 6.29 29.08
N GLU A 384 -7.11 5.89 29.24
CA GLU A 384 -7.51 4.75 30.07
C GLU A 384 -7.52 3.42 29.30
N SER A 385 -6.61 3.24 28.35
CA SER A 385 -6.55 2.04 27.49
C SER A 385 -6.03 0.81 28.22
N TYR A 386 -5.24 1.01 29.27
CA TYR A 386 -4.55 -0.06 30.00
C TYR A 386 -4.95 -0.08 31.45
N ILE A 387 -5.12 -1.29 32.02
CA ILE A 387 -5.42 -1.50 33.43
C ILE A 387 -4.13 -1.99 34.10
N TYR A 388 -3.66 -1.23 35.08
CA TYR A 388 -2.45 -1.52 35.84
C TYR A 388 -2.76 -2.32 37.11
N ARG A 389 -1.96 -3.34 37.39
CA ARG A 389 -2.07 -4.21 38.56
C ARG A 389 -0.76 -4.35 39.35
N GLY A 390 0.28 -3.63 38.95
CA GLY A 390 1.61 -3.76 39.56
C GLY A 390 1.83 -3.04 40.87
N ALA A 391 0.87 -2.22 41.32
CA ALA A 391 0.98 -1.55 42.61
C ALA A 391 1.08 -2.57 43.76
N SER A 392 1.99 -2.33 44.71
CA SER A 392 2.22 -3.17 45.88
C SER A 392 2.84 -4.56 45.61
N ILE A 393 3.39 -4.81 44.42
CA ILE A 393 4.17 -6.00 44.11
C ILE A 393 5.63 -5.62 43.83
N THR A 394 6.52 -6.62 43.86
CA THR A 394 7.96 -6.46 43.69
C THR A 394 8.49 -7.36 42.59
N THR A 395 9.74 -7.16 42.18
CA THR A 395 10.40 -8.02 41.19
C THR A 395 10.61 -9.46 41.64
N SER A 396 10.52 -9.73 42.96
CA SER A 396 10.65 -11.07 43.54
C SER A 396 9.34 -11.87 43.55
N ASP A 397 8.22 -11.29 43.19
CA ASP A 397 6.96 -11.98 43.04
C ASP A 397 6.97 -12.94 41.83
N THR A 398 5.91 -13.74 41.67
CA THR A 398 5.90 -14.79 40.65
C THR A 398 5.80 -14.24 39.23
N PRO A 399 6.61 -14.78 38.27
CA PRO A 399 6.71 -14.25 36.88
C PRO A 399 5.41 -14.17 36.09
N TRP A 400 4.46 -15.03 36.38
CA TRP A 400 3.17 -15.11 35.68
C TRP A 400 2.09 -14.14 36.20
N MET A 401 2.40 -13.30 37.21
CA MET A 401 1.47 -12.25 37.65
C MET A 401 1.18 -11.26 36.55
N ILE A 402 -0.08 -10.86 36.47
CA ILE A 402 -0.52 -9.85 35.51
C ILE A 402 -0.14 -8.44 36.02
N MET A 403 0.66 -7.74 35.24
CA MET A 403 1.11 -6.37 35.55
C MET A 403 0.23 -5.31 34.89
N VAL A 404 -0.04 -5.49 33.60
CA VAL A 404 -0.87 -4.57 32.79
C VAL A 404 -1.65 -5.36 31.77
N TYR A 405 -2.88 -4.99 31.53
CA TYR A 405 -3.67 -5.56 30.44
C TYR A 405 -4.55 -4.49 29.76
N GLU A 406 -4.98 -4.80 28.54
CA GLU A 406 -5.89 -3.94 27.77
C GLU A 406 -7.34 -4.11 28.21
N LYS A 407 -8.14 -3.03 28.08
CA LYS A 407 -9.60 -3.16 28.16
C LYS A 407 -10.13 -3.98 26.99
N LEU A 408 -11.14 -4.83 27.21
CA LEU A 408 -11.75 -5.64 26.15
C LEU A 408 -12.29 -4.79 25.01
N SER A 409 -12.83 -3.60 25.33
CA SER A 409 -13.35 -2.64 24.37
C SER A 409 -12.32 -2.16 23.34
N ASN A 410 -11.01 -2.34 23.61
CA ASN A 410 -9.98 -1.91 22.66
C ASN A 410 -9.96 -2.77 21.39
N HIS A 411 -10.22 -4.08 21.51
CA HIS A 411 -10.06 -5.02 20.41
C HIS A 411 -11.19 -6.04 20.24
N GLY A 412 -12.10 -6.14 21.21
CA GLY A 412 -13.36 -6.87 21.12
C GLY A 412 -13.30 -8.39 21.37
N ASP A 413 -12.22 -9.08 20.98
CA ASP A 413 -12.13 -10.55 21.00
C ASP A 413 -11.03 -11.10 21.90
N GLY A 414 -10.27 -10.23 22.58
CA GLY A 414 -9.18 -10.58 23.48
C GLY A 414 -8.38 -9.37 23.91
N ARG A 415 -7.32 -9.59 24.64
CA ARG A 415 -6.48 -8.56 25.26
C ARG A 415 -5.00 -8.88 25.11
N ASN A 416 -4.14 -7.90 24.92
CA ASN A 416 -2.74 -8.06 25.22
C ASN A 416 -2.53 -7.95 26.72
N VAL A 417 -1.79 -8.88 27.30
CA VAL A 417 -1.49 -8.96 28.72
C VAL A 417 0.02 -8.94 28.90
N LEU A 418 0.50 -8.03 29.74
CA LEU A 418 1.88 -7.93 30.20
C LEU A 418 2.02 -8.65 31.54
N PHE A 419 2.94 -9.56 31.63
CA PHE A 419 3.29 -10.28 32.85
C PHE A 419 4.53 -9.72 33.56
N LEU A 420 4.75 -10.14 34.80
CA LEU A 420 5.86 -9.65 35.64
C LEU A 420 7.24 -9.87 35.00
N ASP A 421 7.43 -10.98 34.30
CA ASP A 421 8.68 -11.28 33.56
C ASP A 421 8.85 -10.48 32.26
N SER A 422 8.00 -9.50 32.05
CA SER A 422 7.97 -8.59 30.85
C SER A 422 7.58 -9.24 29.55
N HIS A 423 7.15 -10.51 29.51
CA HIS A 423 6.56 -11.03 28.30
C HIS A 423 5.14 -10.46 28.09
N VAL A 424 4.75 -10.31 26.81
CA VAL A 424 3.42 -9.88 26.42
C VAL A 424 2.77 -10.92 25.53
N GLU A 425 1.61 -11.40 25.93
CA GLU A 425 0.82 -12.39 25.21
C GLU A 425 -0.52 -11.79 24.76
N TRP A 426 -1.00 -12.19 23.57
CA TRP A 426 -2.38 -11.97 23.17
C TRP A 426 -3.24 -13.10 23.74
N VAL A 427 -4.22 -12.74 24.54
CA VAL A 427 -5.05 -13.69 25.28
C VAL A 427 -6.52 -13.51 24.88
N PRO A 428 -7.18 -14.55 24.29
CA PRO A 428 -8.62 -14.53 24.08
C PRO A 428 -9.38 -14.33 25.40
N GLU A 429 -10.56 -13.70 25.34
CA GLU A 429 -11.27 -13.28 26.56
C GLU A 429 -11.59 -14.44 27.51
N GLU A 430 -11.98 -15.62 27.00
CA GLU A 430 -12.24 -16.80 27.82
C GLU A 430 -11.01 -17.17 28.67
N ARG A 431 -9.85 -17.27 28.02
CA ARG A 431 -8.58 -17.57 28.71
C ARG A 431 -8.15 -16.44 29.65
N PHE A 432 -8.46 -15.19 29.30
CA PHE A 432 -8.17 -14.05 30.17
C PHE A 432 -8.92 -14.15 31.50
N GLN A 433 -10.18 -14.57 31.48
CA GLN A 433 -10.97 -14.76 32.69
C GLN A 433 -10.37 -15.85 33.63
N GLU A 434 -9.78 -16.88 33.05
CA GLU A 434 -9.05 -17.90 33.84
C GLU A 434 -7.77 -17.34 34.46
N LEU A 435 -7.01 -16.58 33.67
CA LEU A 435 -5.75 -15.93 34.12
C LEU A 435 -5.99 -14.91 35.21
N ILE A 436 -7.00 -14.06 35.09
CA ILE A 436 -7.31 -13.02 36.06
C ILE A 436 -7.83 -13.64 37.39
N LYS A 437 -8.59 -14.73 37.31
CA LYS A 437 -9.00 -15.48 38.48
C LYS A 437 -7.80 -16.07 39.23
N ARG A 438 -6.89 -16.74 38.54
CA ARG A 438 -5.65 -17.27 39.09
C ARG A 438 -4.79 -16.20 39.73
N ASP A 439 -4.63 -15.02 39.07
CA ASP A 439 -3.88 -13.89 39.59
C ASP A 439 -4.55 -13.34 40.88
N ASN A 440 -5.88 -13.23 40.90
CA ASN A 440 -6.63 -12.78 42.07
C ASN A 440 -6.56 -13.78 43.24
N ASP A 441 -6.56 -15.09 43.00
CA ASP A 441 -6.43 -16.13 44.03
C ASP A 441 -5.05 -16.03 44.69
N TYR A 442 -3.98 -15.90 43.91
CA TYR A 442 -2.63 -15.71 44.43
C TYR A 442 -2.51 -14.39 45.25
N ARG A 443 -3.11 -13.29 44.78
CA ARG A 443 -3.14 -12.02 45.51
C ARG A 443 -3.80 -12.12 46.85
N ARG A 444 -4.92 -12.87 46.98
CA ARG A 444 -5.59 -13.14 48.26
C ARG A 444 -4.69 -13.91 49.22
N GLU A 445 -4.01 -14.94 48.73
CA GLU A 445 -3.07 -15.74 49.54
C GLU A 445 -1.90 -14.89 50.06
N LYS A 446 -1.45 -13.88 49.30
CA LYS A 446 -0.35 -12.97 49.66
C LYS A 446 -0.79 -11.71 50.38
N GLY A 447 -2.07 -11.49 50.60
CA GLY A 447 -2.59 -10.27 51.19
C GLY A 447 -2.45 -9.02 50.30
N LEU A 448 -2.28 -9.22 48.99
CA LEU A 448 -2.17 -8.18 47.99
C LEU A 448 -3.57 -7.68 47.55
N PRO A 449 -3.67 -6.42 47.05
CA PRO A 449 -4.95 -5.92 46.55
C PRO A 449 -5.50 -6.76 45.40
N VAL A 450 -6.78 -7.15 45.50
CA VAL A 450 -7.54 -7.84 44.46
C VAL A 450 -8.30 -6.78 43.67
N LEU A 451 -8.06 -6.73 42.37
CA LEU A 451 -8.74 -5.82 41.46
C LEU A 451 -9.73 -6.60 40.59
N PRO A 452 -10.98 -6.12 40.43
CA PRO A 452 -11.94 -6.77 39.54
C PRO A 452 -11.42 -6.78 38.11
N ALA A 453 -11.83 -7.77 37.31
CA ALA A 453 -11.66 -7.73 35.87
C ALA A 453 -12.58 -6.64 35.31
N GLN A 454 -12.00 -5.67 34.57
CA GLN A 454 -12.74 -4.59 33.90
C GLN A 454 -12.81 -4.86 32.39
#